data_39f23b33da9863d3b059704d9ef3e837
#
_entry.id   39f23b33da9863d3b059704d9ef3e837
#
_cell.length_a   1.000
_cell.length_b   1.000
_cell.length_c   1.000
_cell.angle_alpha   90.00
_cell.angle_beta   90.00
_cell.angle_gamma   90.00
#
_symmetry.space_group_name_H-M   'P 1'
#
loop_
_entity.id
_entity.type
_entity.pdbx_description
1 polymer ?
#
loop_
_entity_poly.entity_id
_entity_poly.type
_entity_poly.pdbx_seq_one_letter_code
_entity_poly.pdbx_strand_id
1 'polypeptide(L)'
;MDLAQARSLYELMMLTAWADGRLEASETLVADALRSELPELHKVRDHAALADSAKARLQKLGLKRALTEVAAPLRDPADRELAFVCCARVLEADGIIAKEEFQVLAALKALFGFGSEDVARLLRSAAE
;
A
#
# COMPACT_ATOMS: atom_id res chain seq x y z
N MET A 1 -0.11 -15.75 -4.86
CA MET A 1 -1.07 -14.61 -4.91
C MET A 1 -1.82 -14.66 -6.23
N ASP A 2 -3.13 -14.68 -6.19
CA ASP A 2 -3.95 -14.66 -7.40
C ASP A 2 -4.12 -13.22 -7.94
N LEU A 3 -4.80 -13.06 -9.07
CA LEU A 3 -4.97 -11.75 -9.69
C LEU A 3 -5.74 -10.77 -8.79
N ALA A 4 -6.79 -11.24 -8.12
CA ALA A 4 -7.56 -10.38 -7.22
C ALA A 4 -6.71 -9.86 -6.07
N GLN A 5 -5.87 -10.71 -5.49
CA GLN A 5 -4.94 -10.33 -4.42
C GLN A 5 -3.85 -9.39 -4.93
N ALA A 6 -3.31 -9.63 -6.12
CA ALA A 6 -2.32 -8.76 -6.73
C ALA A 6 -2.90 -7.36 -7.00
N ARG A 7 -4.13 -7.29 -7.50
CA ARG A 7 -4.81 -6.01 -7.71
C ARG A 7 -5.06 -5.28 -6.39
N SER A 8 -5.43 -6.01 -5.34
CA SER A 8 -5.58 -5.44 -3.99
C SER A 8 -4.28 -4.87 -3.48
N LEU A 9 -3.18 -5.59 -3.65
CA LEU A 9 -1.85 -5.11 -3.24
C LEU A 9 -1.51 -3.79 -3.94
N TYR A 10 -1.69 -3.74 -5.25
CA TYR A 10 -1.40 -2.52 -6.02
C TYR A 10 -2.31 -1.36 -5.61
N GLU A 11 -3.61 -1.62 -5.43
CA GLU A 11 -4.55 -0.57 -5.02
C GLU A 11 -4.23 -0.05 -3.61
N LEU A 12 -3.77 -0.91 -2.68
CA LEU A 12 -3.29 -0.46 -1.37
C LEU A 12 -2.12 0.50 -1.51
N MET A 13 -1.19 0.21 -2.42
CA MET A 13 -0.06 1.10 -2.69
C MET A 13 -0.54 2.46 -3.21
N MET A 14 -1.56 2.46 -4.05
CA MET A 14 -2.13 3.70 -4.58
C MET A 14 -2.92 4.49 -3.52
N LEU A 15 -3.66 3.80 -2.65
CA LEU A 15 -4.32 4.46 -1.51
C LEU A 15 -3.28 5.14 -0.62
N THR A 16 -2.17 4.46 -0.40
CA THR A 16 -1.06 4.99 0.38
C THR A 16 -0.49 6.25 -0.26
N ALA A 17 -0.28 6.21 -1.58
CA ALA A 17 0.25 7.35 -2.33
C ALA A 17 -0.70 8.55 -2.31
N TRP A 18 -2.02 8.32 -2.28
CA TRP A 18 -3.04 9.37 -2.25
C TRP A 18 -3.41 9.82 -0.83
N ALA A 19 -2.83 9.23 0.22
CA ALA A 19 -3.30 9.40 1.61
C ALA A 19 -3.36 10.86 2.07
N ASP A 20 -2.45 11.71 1.61
CA ASP A 20 -2.43 13.14 1.95
C ASP A 20 -3.22 14.01 0.97
N GLY A 21 -3.94 13.41 0.03
CA GLY A 21 -4.71 14.11 -0.99
C GLY A 21 -3.92 14.50 -2.23
N ARG A 22 -2.63 14.16 -2.29
CA ARG A 22 -1.77 14.42 -3.44
C ARG A 22 -1.02 13.17 -3.85
N LEU A 23 -0.85 13.00 -5.16
CA LEU A 23 0.00 11.93 -5.70
C LEU A 23 1.33 12.55 -6.10
N GLU A 24 2.36 12.28 -5.31
CA GLU A 24 3.70 12.76 -5.58
C GLU A 24 4.37 11.92 -6.68
N ALA A 25 5.18 12.56 -7.51
CA ALA A 25 5.90 11.88 -8.59
C ALA A 25 6.84 10.80 -8.04
N SER A 26 7.51 11.06 -6.91
CA SER A 26 8.41 10.10 -6.27
C SER A 26 7.66 8.83 -5.83
N GLU A 27 6.44 8.98 -5.30
CA GLU A 27 5.61 7.85 -4.88
C GLU A 27 5.17 7.01 -6.08
N THR A 28 4.80 7.67 -7.18
CA THR A 28 4.43 6.98 -8.43
C THR A 28 5.62 6.20 -8.99
N LEU A 29 6.82 6.77 -8.96
CA LEU A 29 8.03 6.10 -9.43
C LEU A 29 8.34 4.85 -8.61
N VAL A 30 8.20 4.91 -7.28
CA VAL A 30 8.41 3.74 -6.41
C VAL A 30 7.35 2.68 -6.68
N ALA A 31 6.09 3.07 -6.83
CA ALA A 31 5.01 2.13 -7.13
C ALA A 31 5.24 1.42 -8.46
N ASP A 32 5.66 2.15 -9.50
CA ASP A 32 5.98 1.58 -10.80
C ASP A 32 7.19 0.65 -10.73
N ALA A 33 8.22 1.01 -9.97
CA ALA A 33 9.39 0.17 -9.76
C ALA A 33 9.01 -1.14 -9.08
N LEU A 34 8.18 -1.08 -8.03
CA LEU A 34 7.70 -2.26 -7.32
C LEU A 34 6.86 -3.16 -8.24
N ARG A 35 6.02 -2.55 -9.08
CA ARG A 35 5.22 -3.31 -10.05
C ARG A 35 6.11 -4.09 -11.02
N SER A 36 7.25 -3.53 -11.41
CA SER A 36 8.21 -4.20 -12.29
C SER A 36 9.05 -5.23 -11.56
N GLU A 37 9.44 -4.97 -10.31
CA GLU A 37 10.33 -5.83 -9.54
C GLU A 37 9.63 -7.05 -8.94
N LEU A 38 8.36 -6.91 -8.51
CA LEU A 38 7.65 -7.97 -7.81
C LEU A 38 6.89 -8.86 -8.79
N PRO A 39 7.22 -10.15 -8.84
CA PRO A 39 6.50 -11.10 -9.71
C PRO A 39 5.00 -11.12 -9.44
N GLU A 40 4.59 -10.93 -8.18
CA GLU A 40 3.20 -10.90 -7.76
C GLU A 40 2.40 -9.82 -8.49
N LEU A 41 3.05 -8.71 -8.84
CA LEU A 41 2.40 -7.57 -9.50
C LEU A 41 2.48 -7.62 -11.03
N HIS A 42 3.23 -8.57 -11.61
CA HIS A 42 3.39 -8.65 -13.06
C HIS A 42 2.08 -8.91 -13.80
N LYS A 43 1.12 -9.57 -13.16
CA LYS A 43 -0.19 -9.86 -13.77
C LYS A 43 -1.16 -8.66 -13.71
N VAL A 44 -0.81 -7.60 -12.97
CA VAL A 44 -1.65 -6.40 -12.88
C VAL A 44 -1.41 -5.55 -14.12
N ARG A 45 -2.42 -5.49 -15.00
CA ARG A 45 -2.32 -4.73 -16.25
C ARG A 45 -3.14 -3.45 -16.23
N ASP A 46 -4.17 -3.39 -15.39
CA ASP A 46 -5.08 -2.26 -15.26
C ASP A 46 -4.66 -1.29 -14.16
N HIS A 47 -3.34 -1.09 -14.01
CA HIS A 47 -2.77 -0.27 -12.92
C HIS A 47 -3.29 1.18 -12.91
N ALA A 48 -3.49 1.78 -14.08
CA ALA A 48 -4.03 3.16 -14.14
C ALA A 48 -5.46 3.22 -13.61
N ALA A 49 -6.29 2.22 -13.97
CA ALA A 49 -7.65 2.14 -13.47
C ALA A 49 -7.69 1.91 -11.95
N LEU A 50 -6.74 1.13 -11.42
CA LEU A 50 -6.65 0.91 -9.97
C LEU A 50 -6.21 2.16 -9.23
N ALA A 51 -5.33 2.97 -9.81
CA ALA A 51 -4.94 4.24 -9.23
C ALA A 51 -6.13 5.20 -9.15
N ASP A 52 -6.95 5.27 -10.20
CA ASP A 52 -8.17 6.09 -10.22
C ASP A 52 -9.20 5.55 -9.23
N SER A 53 -9.35 4.24 -9.14
CA SER A 53 -10.23 3.57 -8.18
C SER A 53 -9.84 3.88 -6.75
N ALA A 54 -8.54 3.84 -6.45
CA ALA A 54 -8.02 4.17 -5.12
C ALA A 54 -8.37 5.60 -4.73
N LYS A 55 -8.16 6.56 -5.63
CA LYS A 55 -8.49 7.97 -5.39
C LYS A 55 -9.98 8.15 -5.12
N ALA A 56 -10.83 7.56 -5.96
CA ALA A 56 -12.29 7.67 -5.82
C ALA A 56 -12.76 7.03 -4.51
N ARG A 57 -12.21 5.88 -4.16
CA ARG A 57 -12.55 5.16 -2.94
C ARG A 57 -12.14 5.96 -1.70
N LEU A 58 -10.97 6.56 -1.74
CA LEU A 58 -10.48 7.42 -0.65
C LEU A 58 -11.41 8.62 -0.43
N GLN A 59 -11.83 9.29 -1.52
CA GLN A 59 -12.73 10.43 -1.47
C GLN A 59 -14.12 10.04 -0.94
N LYS A 60 -14.60 8.87 -1.31
CA LYS A 60 -15.95 8.41 -0.95
C LYS A 60 -16.03 7.86 0.48
N LEU A 61 -15.04 7.07 0.89
CA LEU A 61 -15.09 6.27 2.12
C LEU A 61 -14.20 6.81 3.24
N GLY A 62 -13.19 7.60 2.90
CA GLY A 62 -12.12 7.94 3.82
C GLY A 62 -11.06 6.85 3.89
N LEU A 63 -9.92 7.17 4.48
CA LEU A 63 -8.74 6.30 4.46
C LEU A 63 -8.98 4.95 5.12
N LYS A 64 -9.49 4.93 6.34
CA LYS A 64 -9.63 3.69 7.12
C LYS A 64 -10.54 2.69 6.44
N ARG A 65 -11.70 3.13 5.97
CA ARG A 65 -12.66 2.24 5.28
C ARG A 65 -12.14 1.80 3.92
N ALA A 66 -11.49 2.69 3.19
CA ALA A 66 -10.90 2.35 1.91
C ALA A 66 -9.83 1.26 2.06
N LEU A 67 -8.94 1.41 3.04
CA LEU A 67 -7.91 0.40 3.33
C LEU A 67 -8.54 -0.94 3.70
N THR A 68 -9.57 -0.92 4.55
CA THR A 68 -10.25 -2.13 5.00
C THR A 68 -10.87 -2.89 3.82
N GLU A 69 -11.57 -2.19 2.94
CA GLU A 69 -12.21 -2.83 1.78
C GLU A 69 -11.19 -3.39 0.81
N VAL A 70 -10.17 -2.62 0.48
CA VAL A 70 -9.17 -3.04 -0.51
C VAL A 70 -8.32 -4.18 0.03
N ALA A 71 -8.01 -4.18 1.31
CA ALA A 71 -7.19 -5.22 1.93
C ALA A 71 -7.93 -6.54 2.17
N ALA A 72 -9.26 -6.57 2.06
CA ALA A 72 -10.06 -7.74 2.40
C ALA A 72 -9.62 -9.05 1.72
N PRO A 73 -9.22 -9.07 0.43
CA PRO A 73 -8.73 -10.28 -0.21
C PRO A 73 -7.39 -10.80 0.31
N LEU A 74 -6.62 -9.96 1.01
CA LEU A 74 -5.29 -10.32 1.52
C LEU A 74 -5.46 -10.98 2.89
N ARG A 75 -5.57 -12.31 2.91
CA ARG A 75 -5.80 -13.09 4.13
C ARG A 75 -4.55 -13.80 4.63
N ASP A 76 -3.65 -14.16 3.72
CA ASP A 76 -2.41 -14.85 4.06
C ASP A 76 -1.46 -13.90 4.80
N PRO A 77 -0.89 -14.31 5.95
CA PRO A 77 0.06 -13.46 6.67
C PRO A 77 1.23 -12.96 5.83
N ALA A 78 1.77 -13.80 4.95
CA ALA A 78 2.88 -13.40 4.08
C ALA A 78 2.46 -12.29 3.11
N ASP A 79 1.25 -12.38 2.56
CA ASP A 79 0.72 -11.35 1.65
C ASP A 79 0.47 -10.03 2.39
N ARG A 80 0.00 -10.10 3.63
CA ARG A 80 -0.20 -8.91 4.48
C ARG A 80 1.12 -8.24 4.82
N GLU A 81 2.16 -9.02 5.13
CA GLU A 81 3.49 -8.48 5.38
C GLU A 81 4.06 -7.82 4.13
N LEU A 82 3.92 -8.46 2.96
CA LEU A 82 4.35 -7.88 1.70
C LEU A 82 3.62 -6.56 1.42
N ALA A 83 2.32 -6.52 1.64
CA ALA A 83 1.52 -5.31 1.45
C ALA A 83 2.00 -4.18 2.36
N PHE A 84 2.28 -4.46 3.62
CA PHE A 84 2.78 -3.47 4.56
C PHE A 84 4.14 -2.92 4.10
N VAL A 85 5.06 -3.79 3.70
CA VAL A 85 6.39 -3.39 3.22
C VAL A 85 6.28 -2.52 1.96
N CYS A 86 5.43 -2.91 1.01
CA CYS A 86 5.25 -2.13 -0.22
C CYS A 86 4.68 -0.74 0.07
N CYS A 87 3.67 -0.66 0.94
CA CYS A 87 3.09 0.63 1.33
C CYS A 87 4.12 1.50 2.06
N ALA A 88 4.94 0.92 2.95
CA ALA A 88 6.00 1.65 3.63
C ALA A 88 7.03 2.20 2.64
N ARG A 89 7.41 1.41 1.63
CA ARG A 89 8.34 1.87 0.60
C ARG A 89 7.78 3.03 -0.21
N VAL A 90 6.49 3.00 -0.52
CA VAL A 90 5.83 4.13 -1.21
C VAL A 90 5.87 5.39 -0.35
N LEU A 91 5.58 5.26 0.95
CA LEU A 91 5.60 6.39 1.87
C LEU A 91 7.00 7.00 2.05
N GLU A 92 8.03 6.17 1.99
CA GLU A 92 9.42 6.61 2.17
C GLU A 92 10.05 7.16 0.90
N ALA A 93 9.31 7.22 -0.20
CA ALA A 93 9.84 7.55 -1.52
C ALA A 93 10.51 8.92 -1.59
N ASP A 94 10.00 9.91 -0.85
CA ASP A 94 10.56 11.26 -0.81
C ASP A 94 11.45 11.52 0.40
N GLY A 95 11.65 10.52 1.26
CA GLY A 95 12.46 10.62 2.46
C GLY A 95 11.77 11.33 3.62
N ILE A 96 10.54 11.78 3.44
CA ILE A 96 9.76 12.50 4.45
C ILE A 96 8.41 11.81 4.61
N ILE A 97 8.08 11.42 5.84
CA ILE A 97 6.78 10.83 6.14
C ILE A 97 5.92 11.88 6.83
N ALA A 98 4.89 12.36 6.14
CA ALA A 98 3.93 13.31 6.69
C ALA A 98 3.06 12.64 7.76
N LYS A 99 2.41 13.44 8.58
CA LYS A 99 1.54 12.95 9.66
C LYS A 99 0.44 12.04 9.12
N GLU A 100 -0.18 12.41 8.01
CA GLU A 100 -1.24 11.63 7.37
C GLU A 100 -0.73 10.27 6.90
N GLU A 101 0.53 10.20 6.51
CA GLU A 101 1.16 8.97 6.04
C GLU A 101 1.44 8.00 7.19
N PHE A 102 1.79 8.51 8.38
CA PHE A 102 1.87 7.69 9.58
C PHE A 102 0.53 7.04 9.91
N GLN A 103 -0.57 7.72 9.62
CA GLN A 103 -1.91 7.16 9.83
C GLN A 103 -2.18 5.95 8.96
N VAL A 104 -1.61 5.90 7.74
CA VAL A 104 -1.70 4.72 6.87
C VAL A 104 -1.05 3.51 7.54
N LEU A 105 0.18 3.67 8.02
CA LEU A 105 0.92 2.58 8.66
C LEU A 105 0.22 2.11 9.93
N ALA A 106 -0.29 3.05 10.73
CA ALA A 106 -1.04 2.71 11.95
C ALA A 106 -2.33 1.95 11.62
N ALA A 107 -3.04 2.36 10.57
CA ALA A 107 -4.25 1.70 10.14
C ALA A 107 -3.97 0.28 9.63
N LEU A 108 -2.91 0.11 8.84
CA LEU A 108 -2.51 -1.21 8.33
C LEU A 108 -2.05 -2.13 9.47
N LYS A 109 -1.32 -1.59 10.43
CA LYS A 109 -0.92 -2.34 11.62
C LYS A 109 -2.14 -2.92 12.34
N ALA A 110 -3.14 -2.08 12.59
CA ALA A 110 -4.36 -2.50 13.26
C ALA A 110 -5.15 -3.50 12.41
N LEU A 111 -5.30 -3.21 11.13
CA LEU A 111 -6.07 -4.03 10.20
C LEU A 111 -5.48 -5.43 10.04
N PHE A 112 -4.15 -5.53 9.95
CA PHE A 112 -3.47 -6.81 9.76
C PHE A 112 -3.11 -7.52 11.07
N GLY A 113 -3.29 -6.85 12.21
CA GLY A 113 -3.03 -7.45 13.51
C GLY A 113 -1.54 -7.57 13.84
N PHE A 114 -0.71 -6.68 13.33
CA PHE A 114 0.73 -6.70 13.60
C PHE A 114 1.04 -6.13 14.99
N GLY A 115 1.98 -6.79 15.71
CA GLY A 115 2.55 -6.24 16.92
C GLY A 115 3.66 -5.21 16.59
N SER A 116 4.13 -4.51 17.62
CA SER A 116 5.17 -3.50 17.45
C SER A 116 6.48 -4.08 16.93
N GLU A 117 6.81 -5.31 17.33
CA GLU A 117 8.02 -6.00 16.85
C GLU A 117 7.91 -6.34 15.36
N ASP A 118 6.73 -6.77 14.91
CA ASP A 118 6.46 -7.04 13.49
C ASP A 118 6.65 -5.78 12.67
N VAL A 119 6.08 -4.67 13.12
CA VAL A 119 6.19 -3.38 12.44
C VAL A 119 7.65 -2.95 12.35
N ALA A 120 8.42 -3.04 13.43
CA ALA A 120 9.83 -2.68 13.42
C ALA A 120 10.62 -3.53 12.41
N ARG A 121 10.37 -4.84 12.38
CA ARG A 121 11.01 -5.76 11.43
C ARG A 121 10.65 -5.41 9.98
N LEU A 122 9.37 -5.16 9.73
CA LEU A 122 8.89 -4.85 8.38
C LEU A 122 9.38 -3.51 7.88
N LEU A 123 9.48 -2.50 8.75
CA LEU A 123 10.03 -1.19 8.39
C LEU A 123 11.53 -1.28 8.06
N ARG A 124 12.27 -2.12 8.78
CA ARG A 124 13.68 -2.36 8.43
C ARG A 124 13.80 -3.02 7.06
N SER A 125 12.92 -3.98 6.77
CA SER A 125 12.88 -4.64 5.45
C SER A 125 12.57 -3.64 4.34
N ALA A 126 11.65 -2.71 4.58
CA ALA A 126 11.29 -1.67 3.60
C ALA A 126 12.45 -0.72 3.30
N ALA A 127 13.31 -0.45 4.29
CA ALA A 127 14.45 0.46 4.16
C ALA A 127 15.64 -0.17 3.42
N GLU A 128 15.66 -1.48 3.29
CA GLU A 128 16.70 -2.20 2.54
C GLU A 128 16.43 -2.09 1.01
#